data_4159d04f2cfc381b3ebc54fe1c8c2975
#
_entry.id   4159d04f2cfc381b3ebc54fe1c8c2975
#
_cell.length_a   1.000
_cell.length_b   1.000
_cell.length_c   1.000
_cell.angle_alpha   90.00
_cell.angle_beta   90.00
_cell.angle_gamma   90.00
#
_symmetry.space_group_name_H-M   'P 1'
#
loop_
_entity.id
_entity.type
_entity.pdbx_description
1 polymer ?
#
loop_
_entity_poly.entity_id
_entity_poly.type
_entity_poly.pdbx_seq_one_letter_code
_entity_poly.pdbx_strand_id
1 'polypeptide(L)'
;MENPRMPFEIIEIGAVKLDKKFNIIDTYSSIIKPKLYKKLQPHIKTILNYDESTLRKGRPFDMVYREFIKWCGEDYIFGTWGSMDLNILQTNMDYYYLKPMPVPLKFYNVQQIYADMYDEDGKIVKLKKAVEHLKIEVEEDKPFHSAVNDAYYTGLVLKTMSPRDLADRYCYDIYNNPKDKKDEIISHHKHYLEHISREYHCKEEAISDIELMAPICYRCGKRLSPKVK
;
A
#
# COMPACT_ATOMS: atom_id res chain seq x y z
N MET A 1 22.11 -1.87 -14.45
CA MET A 1 22.00 -2.86 -13.35
C MET A 1 21.07 -2.28 -12.31
N GLU A 2 20.11 -3.05 -11.87
CA GLU A 2 19.22 -2.67 -10.78
C GLU A 2 19.99 -2.71 -9.45
N ASN A 3 19.72 -1.74 -8.57
CA ASN A 3 20.29 -1.74 -7.24
C ASN A 3 19.44 -2.62 -6.32
N PRO A 4 19.97 -3.72 -5.75
CA PRO A 4 19.17 -4.65 -4.95
C PRO A 4 18.59 -4.01 -3.66
N ARG A 5 19.22 -2.94 -3.15
CA ARG A 5 18.72 -2.20 -1.99
C ARG A 5 17.61 -1.20 -2.34
N MET A 6 17.42 -0.84 -3.61
CA MET A 6 16.36 0.05 -4.07
C MET A 6 16.00 -0.33 -5.52
N PRO A 7 15.25 -1.41 -5.73
CA PRO A 7 14.87 -1.87 -7.08
C PRO A 7 13.94 -0.88 -7.78
N PHE A 8 13.16 -0.13 -7.00
CA PHE A 8 12.24 0.90 -7.49
C PHE A 8 12.51 2.22 -6.76
N GLU A 9 12.93 3.23 -7.52
CA GLU A 9 13.15 4.58 -7.00
C GLU A 9 11.89 5.42 -7.20
N ILE A 10 11.38 6.02 -6.13
CA ILE A 10 10.20 6.88 -6.17
C ILE A 10 10.58 8.20 -6.87
N ILE A 11 9.77 8.56 -7.87
CA ILE A 11 9.93 9.78 -8.66
C ILE A 11 8.82 10.80 -8.44
N GLU A 12 7.75 10.40 -7.76
CA GLU A 12 6.65 11.27 -7.37
C GLU A 12 6.01 10.73 -6.08
N ILE A 13 5.61 11.63 -5.19
CA ILE A 13 4.67 11.34 -4.11
C ILE A 13 3.43 12.18 -4.35
N GLY A 14 2.28 11.50 -4.52
CA GLY A 14 0.97 12.10 -4.62
C GLY A 14 0.04 11.50 -3.59
N ALA A 15 -0.71 12.34 -2.87
CA ALA A 15 -1.65 11.90 -1.86
C ALA A 15 -2.81 12.89 -1.71
N VAL A 16 -3.94 12.40 -1.22
CA VAL A 16 -5.04 13.23 -0.75
C VAL A 16 -5.30 12.94 0.72
N LYS A 17 -5.65 13.96 1.48
CA LYS A 17 -6.07 13.83 2.87
C LYS A 17 -7.59 13.78 2.94
N LEU A 18 -8.10 12.80 3.67
CA LEU A 18 -9.53 12.60 3.86
C LEU A 18 -9.91 12.91 5.32
N ASP A 19 -11.08 13.49 5.51
CA ASP A 19 -11.70 13.61 6.82
C ASP A 19 -12.34 12.26 7.27
N LYS A 20 -12.92 12.23 8.47
CA LYS A 20 -13.59 11.05 9.03
C LYS A 20 -14.83 10.59 8.23
N LYS A 21 -15.32 11.41 7.28
CA LYS A 21 -16.41 11.12 6.36
C LYS A 21 -15.90 10.81 4.95
N PHE A 22 -14.58 10.65 4.79
CA PHE A 22 -13.88 10.45 3.52
C PHE A 22 -14.05 11.58 2.50
N ASN A 23 -14.32 12.80 2.95
CA ASN A 23 -14.22 13.97 2.06
C ASN A 23 -12.76 14.35 1.90
N ILE A 24 -12.37 14.65 0.66
CA ILE A 24 -11.02 15.18 0.38
C ILE A 24 -10.95 16.60 0.95
N ILE A 25 -9.99 16.83 1.86
CA ILE A 25 -9.80 18.11 2.56
C ILE A 25 -8.46 18.76 2.22
N ASP A 26 -7.51 18.01 1.69
CA ASP A 26 -6.21 18.53 1.30
C ASP A 26 -5.54 17.60 0.28
N THR A 27 -4.54 18.11 -0.44
CA THR A 27 -3.82 17.40 -1.50
C THR A 27 -2.33 17.67 -1.39
N TYR A 28 -1.52 16.63 -1.56
CA TYR A 28 -0.07 16.71 -1.60
C TYR A 28 0.45 16.17 -2.93
N SER A 29 1.36 16.88 -3.57
CA SER A 29 2.08 16.40 -4.77
C SER A 29 3.49 16.95 -4.78
N SER A 30 4.46 16.09 -5.05
CA SER A 30 5.84 16.52 -5.23
C SER A 30 6.60 15.58 -6.15
N ILE A 31 7.27 16.16 -7.16
CA ILE A 31 8.21 15.46 -8.03
C ILE A 31 9.53 15.27 -7.32
N ILE A 32 10.08 14.06 -7.42
CA ILE A 32 11.33 13.67 -6.80
C ILE A 32 12.40 13.48 -7.88
N LYS A 33 13.56 14.06 -7.64
CA LYS A 33 14.72 13.90 -8.51
C LYS A 33 15.36 12.53 -8.27
N PRO A 34 15.36 11.64 -9.29
CA PRO A 34 15.96 10.32 -9.13
C PRO A 34 17.48 10.44 -8.93
N LYS A 35 18.01 9.66 -7.98
CA LYS A 35 19.43 9.55 -7.67
C LYS A 35 20.10 8.44 -8.47
N LEU A 36 19.44 7.28 -8.57
CA LEU A 36 19.97 6.08 -9.22
C LEU A 36 19.50 5.98 -10.68
N TYR A 37 18.20 6.02 -10.90
CA TYR A 37 17.59 5.75 -12.21
C TYR A 37 17.29 7.05 -12.97
N LYS A 38 18.36 7.74 -13.39
CA LYS A 38 18.28 9.05 -14.06
C LYS A 38 17.62 9.00 -15.43
N LYS A 39 17.53 7.81 -16.04
CA LYS A 39 16.87 7.58 -17.33
C LYS A 39 15.62 6.76 -17.11
N LEU A 40 14.49 7.29 -17.53
CA LEU A 40 13.23 6.55 -17.52
C LEU A 40 13.26 5.42 -18.56
N GLN A 41 12.77 4.27 -18.18
CA GLN A 41 12.56 3.17 -19.13
C GLN A 41 11.47 3.57 -20.15
N PRO A 42 11.55 3.09 -21.42
CA PRO A 42 10.62 3.51 -22.47
C PRO A 42 9.14 3.36 -22.11
N HIS A 43 8.77 2.24 -21.48
CA HIS A 43 7.39 2.02 -21.08
C HIS A 43 6.91 2.98 -19.96
N ILE A 44 7.82 3.41 -19.08
CA ILE A 44 7.48 4.39 -18.05
C ILE A 44 7.24 5.76 -18.68
N LYS A 45 8.03 6.14 -19.69
CA LYS A 45 7.83 7.42 -20.43
C LYS A 45 6.47 7.50 -21.11
N THR A 46 5.89 6.36 -21.54
CA THR A 46 4.56 6.34 -22.17
C THR A 46 3.42 6.49 -21.18
N ILE A 47 3.67 6.21 -19.91
CA ILE A 47 2.66 6.26 -18.84
C ILE A 47 2.68 7.62 -18.15
N LEU A 48 3.87 8.18 -17.92
CA LEU A 48 4.02 9.44 -17.18
C LEU A 48 3.61 10.64 -18.05
N ASN A 49 2.97 11.60 -17.40
CA ASN A 49 2.58 12.89 -18.02
C ASN A 49 3.70 13.93 -17.99
N TYR A 50 4.93 13.53 -17.67
CA TYR A 50 6.11 14.43 -17.63
C TYR A 50 7.38 13.71 -18.08
N ASP A 51 8.37 14.50 -18.50
CA ASP A 51 9.62 14.05 -19.06
C ASP A 51 10.79 14.03 -18.05
N GLU A 52 11.95 13.58 -18.50
CA GLU A 52 13.18 13.58 -17.68
C GLU A 52 13.64 14.99 -17.28
N SER A 53 13.26 16.03 -18.02
CA SER A 53 13.63 17.42 -17.67
C SER A 53 12.89 17.88 -16.43
N THR A 54 11.63 17.47 -16.29
CA THR A 54 10.79 17.68 -15.11
C THR A 54 11.36 16.94 -13.89
N LEU A 55 11.75 15.67 -14.06
CA LEU A 55 12.35 14.91 -12.98
C LEU A 55 13.69 15.51 -12.49
N ARG A 56 14.51 16.05 -13.42
CA ARG A 56 15.77 16.73 -13.03
C ARG A 56 15.54 17.96 -12.16
N LYS A 57 14.40 18.63 -12.28
CA LYS A 57 13.99 19.78 -11.46
C LYS A 57 13.35 19.36 -10.14
N GLY A 58 13.03 18.09 -9.98
CA GLY A 58 12.48 17.53 -8.76
C GLY A 58 13.39 17.73 -7.54
N ARG A 59 12.84 17.49 -6.37
CA ARG A 59 13.50 17.67 -5.08
C ARG A 59 14.11 16.36 -4.58
N PRO A 60 15.11 16.37 -3.69
CA PRO A 60 15.63 15.15 -3.06
C PRO A 60 14.53 14.38 -2.31
N PHE A 61 14.58 13.04 -2.38
CA PHE A 61 13.58 12.16 -1.74
C PHE A 61 13.45 12.42 -0.23
N ASP A 62 14.55 12.53 0.48
CA ASP A 62 14.55 12.72 1.93
C ASP A 62 13.88 14.03 2.38
N MET A 63 14.01 15.09 1.59
CA MET A 63 13.31 16.37 1.82
C MET A 63 11.81 16.22 1.58
N VAL A 64 11.43 15.65 0.43
CA VAL A 64 10.02 15.44 0.06
C VAL A 64 9.34 14.53 1.08
N TYR A 65 9.99 13.43 1.47
CA TYR A 65 9.46 12.50 2.47
C TYR A 65 9.18 13.20 3.82
N ARG A 66 10.13 13.98 4.34
CA ARG A 66 9.95 14.70 5.61
C ARG A 66 8.78 15.67 5.57
N GLU A 67 8.61 16.37 4.47
CA GLU A 67 7.46 17.27 4.28
C GLU A 67 6.16 16.49 4.15
N PHE A 68 6.18 15.40 3.40
CA PHE A 68 5.02 14.53 3.25
C PHE A 68 4.53 13.98 4.60
N ILE A 69 5.43 13.46 5.43
CA ILE A 69 5.05 12.97 6.77
C ILE A 69 4.56 14.10 7.67
N LYS A 70 5.19 15.27 7.60
CA LYS A 70 4.70 16.46 8.32
C LYS A 70 3.31 16.87 7.85
N TRP A 71 3.04 16.80 6.53
CA TRP A 71 1.72 17.05 5.96
C TRP A 71 0.70 15.99 6.40
N CYS A 72 1.06 14.72 6.51
CA CYS A 72 0.19 13.67 7.04
C CYS A 72 -0.31 14.00 8.45
N GLY A 73 0.53 14.56 9.32
CA GLY A 73 0.23 14.86 10.72
C GLY A 73 0.54 13.69 11.64
N GLU A 74 -0.13 13.61 12.79
CA GLU A 74 0.18 12.59 13.82
C GLU A 74 -0.82 11.44 13.83
N ASP A 75 -2.09 11.70 13.52
CA ASP A 75 -3.17 10.71 13.56
C ASP A 75 -3.69 10.45 12.13
N TYR A 76 -3.04 9.51 11.43
CA TYR A 76 -3.42 9.13 10.08
C TYR A 76 -3.30 7.63 9.85
N ILE A 77 -4.07 7.15 8.90
CA ILE A 77 -3.95 5.80 8.33
C ILE A 77 -3.82 5.93 6.81
N PHE A 78 -2.90 5.19 6.22
CA PHE A 78 -2.74 5.18 4.77
C PHE A 78 -3.86 4.40 4.09
N GLY A 79 -4.26 4.86 2.91
CA GLY A 79 -5.08 4.11 1.96
C GLY A 79 -4.38 4.09 0.61
N THR A 80 -4.19 2.90 0.04
CA THR A 80 -3.48 2.71 -1.23
C THR A 80 -4.31 1.88 -2.20
N TRP A 81 -4.09 2.05 -3.51
CA TRP A 81 -4.67 1.17 -4.52
C TRP A 81 -3.75 -0.03 -4.77
N GLY A 82 -3.75 -0.96 -3.82
CA GLY A 82 -2.88 -2.13 -3.79
C GLY A 82 -1.96 -2.13 -2.58
N SER A 83 -1.04 -3.08 -2.51
CA SER A 83 -0.17 -3.31 -1.35
C SER A 83 1.28 -2.85 -1.55
N MET A 84 1.67 -2.43 -2.76
CA MET A 84 3.08 -2.18 -3.07
C MET A 84 3.60 -0.81 -2.64
N ASP A 85 2.73 0.22 -2.60
CA ASP A 85 3.14 1.61 -2.42
C ASP A 85 3.91 1.84 -1.11
N LEU A 86 3.42 1.27 0.00
CA LEU A 86 4.07 1.41 1.30
C LEU A 86 5.38 0.63 1.39
N ASN A 87 5.45 -0.54 0.78
CA ASN A 87 6.69 -1.31 0.72
C ASN A 87 7.77 -0.57 -0.09
N ILE A 88 7.41 0.00 -1.25
CA ILE A 88 8.32 0.81 -2.05
C ILE A 88 8.75 2.06 -1.27
N LEU A 89 7.82 2.74 -0.57
CA LEU A 89 8.12 3.89 0.24
C LEU A 89 9.17 3.55 1.33
N GLN A 90 8.94 2.48 2.07
CA GLN A 90 9.85 2.02 3.13
C GLN A 90 11.21 1.57 2.58
N THR A 91 11.25 0.92 1.41
CA THR A 91 12.50 0.57 0.72
C THR A 91 13.32 1.82 0.38
N ASN A 92 12.65 2.87 -0.13
CA ASN A 92 13.33 4.14 -0.41
C ASN A 92 13.80 4.82 0.89
N MET A 93 12.98 4.80 1.95
CA MET A 93 13.37 5.33 3.26
C MET A 93 14.62 4.63 3.81
N ASP A 94 14.67 3.30 3.75
CA ASP A 94 15.83 2.51 4.19
C ASP A 94 17.09 2.86 3.40
N TYR A 95 16.98 2.98 2.08
CA TYR A 95 18.08 3.38 1.22
C TYR A 95 18.67 4.75 1.62
N TYR A 96 17.81 5.69 2.04
CA TYR A 96 18.22 7.03 2.48
C TYR A 96 18.48 7.12 4.00
N TYR A 97 18.53 5.99 4.71
CA TYR A 97 18.76 5.92 6.16
C TYR A 97 17.79 6.80 6.96
N LEU A 98 16.54 6.88 6.53
CA LEU A 98 15.49 7.59 7.26
C LEU A 98 14.92 6.71 8.37
N LYS A 99 14.34 7.35 9.39
CA LYS A 99 13.71 6.62 10.49
C LYS A 99 12.59 5.72 9.94
N PRO A 100 12.59 4.42 10.26
CA PRO A 100 11.54 3.51 9.81
C PRO A 100 10.17 3.92 10.35
N MET A 101 9.12 3.52 9.62
CA MET A 101 7.75 3.67 10.08
C MET A 101 7.47 2.76 11.29
N PRO A 102 6.47 3.10 12.12
CA PRO A 102 6.03 2.20 13.20
C PRO A 102 5.63 0.82 12.65
N VAL A 103 6.00 -0.24 13.36
CA VAL A 103 5.63 -1.62 13.03
C VAL A 103 4.69 -2.15 14.12
N PRO A 104 3.59 -2.81 13.77
CA PRO A 104 3.04 -3.04 12.42
C PRO A 104 2.40 -1.78 11.83
N LEU A 105 2.64 -1.51 10.54
CA LEU A 105 2.02 -0.40 9.85
C LEU A 105 0.65 -0.82 9.31
N LYS A 106 -0.41 -0.31 9.91
CA LYS A 106 -1.80 -0.50 9.44
C LYS A 106 -2.09 0.39 8.24
N PHE A 107 -2.81 -0.13 7.27
CA PHE A 107 -3.30 0.65 6.13
C PHE A 107 -4.56 0.04 5.52
N TYR A 108 -5.26 0.79 4.70
CA TYR A 108 -6.36 0.30 3.88
C TYR A 108 -5.86 -0.05 2.48
N ASN A 109 -5.89 -1.35 2.13
CA ASN A 109 -5.76 -1.76 0.74
C ASN A 109 -7.11 -1.55 0.04
N VAL A 110 -7.31 -0.34 -0.50
CA VAL A 110 -8.60 0.08 -1.10
C VAL A 110 -8.98 -0.81 -2.28
N GLN A 111 -8.00 -1.29 -3.05
CA GLN A 111 -8.22 -2.22 -4.16
C GLN A 111 -8.83 -3.55 -3.68
N GLN A 112 -8.31 -4.12 -2.60
CA GLN A 112 -8.82 -5.37 -2.05
C GLN A 112 -10.20 -5.17 -1.41
N ILE A 113 -10.38 -4.07 -0.67
CA ILE A 113 -11.68 -3.75 -0.07
C ILE A 113 -12.74 -3.56 -1.15
N TYR A 114 -12.40 -2.87 -2.24
CA TYR A 114 -13.27 -2.74 -3.41
C TYR A 114 -13.63 -4.12 -4.00
N ALA A 115 -12.65 -4.98 -4.22
CA ALA A 115 -12.88 -6.32 -4.76
C ALA A 115 -13.80 -7.14 -3.84
N ASP A 116 -13.56 -7.12 -2.54
CA ASP A 116 -14.39 -7.83 -1.55
C ASP A 116 -15.85 -7.33 -1.50
N MET A 117 -16.09 -6.07 -1.85
CA MET A 117 -17.44 -5.48 -1.84
C MET A 117 -18.20 -5.69 -3.13
N TYR A 118 -17.53 -5.65 -4.27
CA TYR A 118 -18.16 -5.56 -5.58
C TYR A 118 -17.89 -6.76 -6.51
N ASP A 119 -17.02 -7.69 -6.12
CA ASP A 119 -16.73 -8.91 -6.87
C ASP A 119 -16.96 -10.14 -5.99
N GLU A 120 -17.73 -11.12 -6.48
CA GLU A 120 -18.08 -12.32 -5.70
C GLU A 120 -16.88 -13.18 -5.37
N ASP A 121 -15.92 -13.24 -6.31
CA ASP A 121 -14.68 -14.03 -6.18
C ASP A 121 -13.53 -13.22 -5.56
N GLY A 122 -13.75 -11.93 -5.24
CA GLY A 122 -12.73 -11.04 -4.69
C GLY A 122 -11.64 -10.68 -5.69
N LYS A 123 -11.95 -10.65 -6.99
CA LYS A 123 -10.98 -10.36 -8.05
C LYS A 123 -10.62 -8.88 -8.11
N ILE A 124 -9.34 -8.59 -7.88
CA ILE A 124 -8.81 -7.24 -7.95
C ILE A 124 -8.85 -6.69 -9.39
N VAL A 125 -9.10 -5.39 -9.53
CA VAL A 125 -9.15 -4.67 -10.80
C VAL A 125 -8.24 -3.44 -10.78
N LYS A 126 -7.96 -2.87 -11.95
CA LYS A 126 -7.26 -1.59 -12.06
C LYS A 126 -8.14 -0.43 -11.58
N LEU A 127 -7.55 0.62 -11.01
CA LEU A 127 -8.26 1.80 -10.50
C LEU A 127 -9.26 2.37 -11.50
N LYS A 128 -8.85 2.56 -12.75
CA LYS A 128 -9.72 3.06 -13.82
C LYS A 128 -11.00 2.24 -13.97
N LYS A 129 -10.93 0.90 -13.89
CA LYS A 129 -12.12 0.04 -13.97
C LYS A 129 -13.05 0.19 -12.77
N ALA A 130 -12.50 0.39 -11.57
CA ALA A 130 -13.30 0.64 -10.38
C ALA A 130 -14.02 1.99 -10.47
N VAL A 131 -13.32 3.04 -10.94
CA VAL A 131 -13.87 4.37 -11.18
C VAL A 131 -15.02 4.31 -12.19
N GLU A 132 -14.83 3.63 -13.32
CA GLU A 132 -15.85 3.42 -14.35
C GLU A 132 -17.07 2.65 -13.81
N HIS A 133 -16.83 1.55 -13.07
CA HIS A 133 -17.91 0.75 -12.47
C HIS A 133 -18.75 1.55 -11.47
N LEU A 134 -18.10 2.36 -10.64
CA LEU A 134 -18.76 3.21 -9.65
C LEU A 134 -19.36 4.50 -10.26
N LYS A 135 -19.22 4.69 -11.58
CA LYS A 135 -19.69 5.88 -12.31
C LYS A 135 -19.15 7.19 -11.73
N ILE A 136 -17.94 7.14 -11.22
CA ILE A 136 -17.22 8.34 -10.76
C ILE A 136 -16.79 9.12 -12.00
N GLU A 137 -17.15 10.39 -12.05
CA GLU A 137 -16.77 11.28 -13.16
C GLU A 137 -15.25 11.50 -13.19
N VAL A 138 -14.67 11.32 -14.37
CA VAL A 138 -13.25 11.58 -14.60
C VAL A 138 -13.10 13.02 -15.09
N GLU A 139 -12.42 13.84 -14.27
CA GLU A 139 -12.17 15.24 -14.59
C GLU A 139 -11.09 15.37 -15.67
N GLU A 140 -11.30 16.24 -16.68
CA GLU A 140 -10.38 16.40 -17.81
C GLU A 140 -8.98 16.90 -17.38
N ASP A 141 -8.92 17.70 -16.32
CA ASP A 141 -7.69 18.24 -15.75
C ASP A 141 -6.97 17.26 -14.79
N LYS A 142 -7.59 16.11 -14.50
CA LYS A 142 -7.03 15.07 -13.63
C LYS A 142 -6.91 13.72 -14.34
N PRO A 143 -6.09 13.60 -15.39
CA PRO A 143 -5.88 12.32 -16.07
C PRO A 143 -5.22 11.31 -15.13
N PHE A 144 -5.52 10.01 -15.33
CA PHE A 144 -4.81 8.92 -14.64
C PHE A 144 -3.31 8.93 -14.93
N HIS A 145 -2.54 8.20 -14.12
CA HIS A 145 -1.09 8.03 -14.21
C HIS A 145 -0.25 9.23 -13.73
N SER A 146 -0.84 10.08 -12.89
CA SER A 146 -0.13 10.95 -11.97
C SER A 146 -0.42 10.47 -10.56
N ALA A 147 0.59 10.39 -9.70
CA ALA A 147 0.42 9.84 -8.35
C ALA A 147 -0.69 10.58 -7.56
N VAL A 148 -0.77 11.90 -7.72
CA VAL A 148 -1.81 12.70 -7.03
C VAL A 148 -3.21 12.45 -7.59
N ASN A 149 -3.35 12.25 -8.91
CA ASN A 149 -4.65 11.99 -9.51
C ASN A 149 -5.13 10.57 -9.21
N ASP A 150 -4.24 9.59 -9.23
CA ASP A 150 -4.56 8.22 -8.82
C ASP A 150 -4.94 8.15 -7.34
N ALA A 151 -4.25 8.92 -6.47
CA ALA A 151 -4.65 9.08 -5.07
C ALA A 151 -6.02 9.78 -4.92
N TYR A 152 -6.32 10.79 -5.75
CA TYR A 152 -7.61 11.47 -5.79
C TYR A 152 -8.75 10.48 -6.12
N TYR A 153 -8.61 9.71 -7.20
CA TYR A 153 -9.62 8.71 -7.57
C TYR A 153 -9.72 7.56 -6.56
N THR A 154 -8.62 7.15 -5.95
CA THR A 154 -8.63 6.18 -4.84
C THR A 154 -9.44 6.73 -3.66
N GLY A 155 -9.26 8.00 -3.32
CA GLY A 155 -10.04 8.69 -2.30
C GLY A 155 -11.54 8.76 -2.64
N LEU A 156 -11.89 9.02 -3.91
CA LEU A 156 -13.28 9.01 -4.35
C LEU A 156 -13.90 7.61 -4.30
N VAL A 157 -13.16 6.57 -4.69
CA VAL A 157 -13.62 5.18 -4.51
C VAL A 157 -13.85 4.89 -3.03
N LEU A 158 -12.93 5.27 -2.15
CA LEU A 158 -13.07 5.06 -0.71
C LEU A 158 -14.29 5.81 -0.14
N LYS A 159 -14.58 7.00 -0.65
CA LYS A 159 -15.76 7.79 -0.26
C LYS A 159 -17.09 7.11 -0.59
N THR A 160 -17.15 6.21 -1.58
CA THR A 160 -18.38 5.43 -1.86
C THR A 160 -18.66 4.35 -0.81
N MET A 161 -17.67 4.05 0.05
CA MET A 161 -17.76 3.06 1.10
C MET A 161 -18.15 3.73 2.42
N SER A 162 -18.90 3.03 3.27
CA SER A 162 -19.21 3.60 4.58
C SER A 162 -18.05 3.39 5.56
N PRO A 163 -17.85 4.28 6.54
CA PRO A 163 -16.87 4.04 7.61
C PRO A 163 -17.11 2.74 8.37
N ARG A 164 -18.35 2.23 8.44
CA ARG A 164 -18.69 0.95 9.06
C ARG A 164 -18.16 -0.23 8.25
N ASP A 165 -18.17 -0.12 6.91
CA ASP A 165 -17.66 -1.17 6.02
C ASP A 165 -16.13 -1.31 6.12
N LEU A 166 -15.45 -0.30 6.65
CA LEU A 166 -13.99 -0.24 6.75
C LEU A 166 -13.46 -0.53 8.16
N ALA A 167 -14.33 -0.55 9.19
CA ALA A 167 -13.92 -0.55 10.60
C ALA A 167 -12.88 -1.64 10.96
N ASP A 168 -12.96 -2.82 10.30
CA ASP A 168 -12.06 -3.95 10.57
C ASP A 168 -11.38 -4.49 9.29
N ARG A 169 -11.31 -3.66 8.22
CA ARG A 169 -10.77 -4.07 6.92
C ARG A 169 -9.39 -3.50 6.61
N TYR A 170 -8.60 -3.20 7.61
CA TYR A 170 -7.22 -2.80 7.39
C TYR A 170 -6.32 -4.02 7.21
N CYS A 171 -5.29 -3.81 6.40
CA CYS A 171 -4.16 -4.72 6.23
C CYS A 171 -2.96 -4.23 7.04
N TYR A 172 -1.95 -5.07 7.13
CA TYR A 172 -0.66 -4.69 7.69
C TYR A 172 0.41 -4.74 6.60
N ASP A 173 1.26 -3.71 6.55
CA ASP A 173 2.44 -3.77 5.72
C ASP A 173 3.50 -4.67 6.36
N ILE A 174 4.07 -5.56 5.54
CA ILE A 174 5.02 -6.61 5.95
C ILE A 174 6.47 -6.27 5.57
N TYR A 175 6.81 -5.01 5.40
CA TYR A 175 8.19 -4.61 5.09
C TYR A 175 9.20 -5.11 6.12
N ASN A 176 8.79 -5.10 7.39
CA ASN A 176 9.54 -5.71 8.49
C ASN A 176 8.67 -6.73 9.21
N ASN A 177 9.05 -7.99 9.16
CA ASN A 177 8.35 -9.04 9.89
C ASN A 177 8.48 -8.85 11.41
N PRO A 178 7.50 -9.34 12.19
CA PRO A 178 7.62 -9.44 13.63
C PRO A 178 8.90 -10.19 14.03
N LYS A 179 9.53 -9.78 15.12
CA LYS A 179 10.71 -10.49 15.67
C LYS A 179 10.32 -11.56 16.67
N ASP A 180 9.28 -11.29 17.43
CA ASP A 180 8.80 -12.16 18.51
C ASP A 180 7.43 -12.72 18.19
N LYS A 181 7.12 -13.92 18.73
CA LYS A 181 5.82 -14.58 18.57
C LYS A 181 4.63 -13.74 19.07
N LYS A 182 4.82 -12.95 20.12
CA LYS A 182 3.77 -12.06 20.66
C LYS A 182 3.37 -10.94 19.72
N ASP A 183 4.25 -10.62 18.76
CA ASP A 183 4.06 -9.54 17.78
C ASP A 183 3.52 -10.08 16.44
N GLU A 184 3.31 -11.40 16.32
CA GLU A 184 2.68 -12.01 15.14
C GLU A 184 1.27 -11.48 14.95
N ILE A 185 0.87 -11.28 13.71
CA ILE A 185 -0.38 -10.63 13.33
C ILE A 185 -1.26 -11.62 12.60
N ILE A 186 -2.52 -11.70 13.01
CA ILE A 186 -3.55 -12.47 12.32
C ILE A 186 -4.64 -11.50 11.86
N SER A 187 -4.81 -11.38 10.54
CA SER A 187 -5.82 -10.54 9.93
C SER A 187 -6.90 -11.39 9.26
N HIS A 188 -8.16 -11.04 9.50
CA HIS A 188 -9.31 -11.73 8.92
C HIS A 188 -9.83 -10.94 7.72
N HIS A 189 -9.86 -11.59 6.56
CA HIS A 189 -10.45 -11.07 5.33
C HIS A 189 -11.73 -11.85 4.98
N LYS A 190 -12.51 -11.36 4.03
CA LYS A 190 -13.78 -11.99 3.63
C LYS A 190 -13.62 -13.45 3.20
N HIS A 191 -12.57 -13.77 2.46
CA HIS A 191 -12.37 -15.07 1.85
C HIS A 191 -11.16 -15.85 2.37
N TYR A 192 -10.28 -15.21 3.14
CA TYR A 192 -9.05 -15.83 3.65
C TYR A 192 -8.63 -15.22 4.99
N LEU A 193 -7.64 -15.84 5.60
CA LEU A 193 -6.96 -15.36 6.79
C LEU A 193 -5.49 -15.16 6.43
N GLU A 194 -4.93 -14.02 6.80
CA GLU A 194 -3.52 -13.72 6.67
C GLU A 194 -2.84 -13.86 8.03
N HIS A 195 -1.74 -14.60 8.07
CA HIS A 195 -0.89 -14.73 9.25
C HIS A 195 0.52 -14.22 8.92
N ILE A 196 0.91 -13.12 9.53
CA ILE A 196 2.24 -12.56 9.45
C ILE A 196 3.02 -13.09 10.65
N SER A 197 3.85 -14.09 10.40
CA SER A 197 4.67 -14.73 11.45
C SER A 197 5.93 -13.91 11.74
N ARG A 198 6.57 -14.22 12.85
CA ARG A 198 7.93 -13.78 13.14
C ARG A 198 8.93 -14.29 12.10
N GLU A 199 10.10 -13.68 12.08
CA GLU A 199 11.24 -14.19 11.31
C GLU A 199 11.72 -15.53 11.86
N TYR A 200 12.07 -16.45 10.96
CA TYR A 200 12.70 -17.74 11.23
C TYR A 200 14.09 -17.76 10.62
N HIS A 201 15.04 -18.44 11.25
CA HIS A 201 16.41 -18.54 10.73
C HIS A 201 16.50 -19.32 9.43
N CYS A 202 15.59 -20.29 9.22
CA CYS A 202 15.50 -21.08 8.00
C CYS A 202 14.09 -21.61 7.80
N LYS A 203 13.83 -22.12 6.58
CA LYS A 203 12.55 -22.69 6.18
C LYS A 203 12.18 -23.92 7.02
N GLU A 204 13.15 -24.73 7.38
CA GLU A 204 12.97 -25.95 8.17
C GLU A 204 12.44 -25.64 9.56
N GLU A 205 12.96 -24.58 10.19
CA GLU A 205 12.47 -24.09 11.48
C GLU A 205 11.00 -23.65 11.37
N ALA A 206 10.66 -22.86 10.37
CA ALA A 206 9.28 -22.42 10.14
C ALA A 206 8.30 -23.60 9.92
N ILE A 207 8.71 -24.61 9.13
CA ILE A 207 7.91 -25.81 8.88
C ILE A 207 7.74 -26.65 10.14
N SER A 208 8.71 -26.63 11.04
CA SER A 208 8.66 -27.37 12.32
C SER A 208 7.77 -26.72 13.37
N ASP A 209 7.39 -25.47 13.18
CA ASP A 209 6.45 -24.78 14.07
C ASP A 209 5.02 -25.26 13.80
N ILE A 210 4.55 -26.17 14.66
CA ILE A 210 3.22 -26.79 14.54
C ILE A 210 2.11 -25.73 14.60
N GLU A 211 2.29 -24.66 15.36
CA GLU A 211 1.30 -23.60 15.46
C GLU A 211 1.23 -22.75 14.18
N LEU A 212 2.36 -22.48 13.55
CA LEU A 212 2.40 -21.79 12.27
C LEU A 212 1.78 -22.63 11.15
N MET A 213 2.11 -23.93 11.13
CA MET A 213 1.66 -24.85 10.08
C MET A 213 0.23 -25.34 10.24
N ALA A 214 -0.37 -25.20 11.43
CA ALA A 214 -1.75 -25.61 11.65
C ALA A 214 -2.74 -24.72 10.88
N PRO A 215 -3.57 -25.28 9.98
CA PRO A 215 -4.55 -24.50 9.24
C PRO A 215 -5.50 -23.76 10.19
N ILE A 216 -5.81 -22.53 9.89
CA ILE A 216 -6.75 -21.71 10.65
C ILE A 216 -8.01 -21.50 9.82
N CYS A 217 -9.18 -21.74 10.41
CA CYS A 217 -10.44 -21.46 9.75
C CYS A 217 -10.64 -19.94 9.60
N TYR A 218 -10.71 -19.44 8.38
CA TYR A 218 -10.88 -18.00 8.14
C TYR A 218 -12.21 -17.43 8.64
N ARG A 219 -13.24 -18.28 8.83
CA ARG A 219 -14.56 -17.86 9.34
C ARG A 219 -14.61 -17.69 10.85
N CYS A 220 -13.92 -18.53 11.61
CA CYS A 220 -14.02 -18.51 13.07
C CYS A 220 -12.68 -18.38 13.80
N GLY A 221 -11.55 -18.28 13.09
CA GLY A 221 -10.22 -18.16 13.67
C GLY A 221 -9.71 -19.39 14.44
N LYS A 222 -10.47 -20.50 14.48
CA LYS A 222 -10.04 -21.71 15.19
C LYS A 222 -8.98 -22.46 14.37
N ARG A 223 -7.93 -22.91 15.03
CA ARG A 223 -6.95 -23.83 14.43
C ARG A 223 -7.63 -25.18 14.19
N LEU A 224 -7.37 -25.73 13.02
CA LEU A 224 -7.88 -27.04 12.60
C LEU A 224 -6.84 -28.10 12.98
N SER A 225 -7.24 -29.09 13.77
CA SER A 225 -6.39 -30.25 14.01
C SER A 225 -6.32 -31.09 12.73
N PRO A 226 -5.12 -31.48 12.26
CA PRO A 226 -5.03 -32.45 11.17
C PRO A 226 -5.72 -33.73 11.61
N LYS A 227 -6.72 -34.20 10.84
CA LYS A 227 -7.25 -35.55 11.05
C LYS A 227 -6.14 -36.52 10.69
N VAL A 228 -5.54 -37.14 11.72
CA VAL A 228 -4.69 -38.32 11.52
C VAL A 228 -5.62 -39.40 10.95
N LYS A 229 -5.42 -39.79 9.70
CA LYS A 229 -6.02 -40.98 9.11
C LYS A 229 -5.18 -42.20 9.48
#